data_8521543c3bc8ba96e7f0516f47314e4c
#
_entry.id   8521543c3bc8ba96e7f0516f47314e4c
#
_cell.length_a   1.000
_cell.length_b   1.000
_cell.length_c   1.000
_cell.angle_alpha   90.00
_cell.angle_beta   90.00
_cell.angle_gamma   90.00
#
_symmetry.space_group_name_H-M   'P 1'
#
loop_
_entity.id
_entity.type
_entity.pdbx_description
1 polymer ?
#
loop_
_entity_poly.entity_id
_entity_poly.type
_entity_poly.pdbx_seq_one_letter_code
_entity_poly.pdbx_strand_id
1 'polypeptide(L)'
;RYNEKGAKVYGLTLEGKIAYRSLLQLQAGVTMQKAEYKQARAWSDDETVPMEKKMFRTPDTYGYFTLSYNPFVPMTIALSGTYTGSMMVEHKAGFIDKDIAVNTPDFFELNLKAGYDFNLYKGITMQVNAGVHNIFNAYQSDFDRGAKRDSGYIYGPGMPRSYFAGVKLSF
;
A
#
# COMPACT_ATOMS: atom_id res chain seq x y z
N ARG A 1 -23.54 -19.89 9.80
CA ARG A 1 -22.88 -18.74 10.49
C ARG A 1 -22.71 -19.15 11.94
N TYR A 2 -21.48 -19.26 12.41
CA TYR A 2 -21.19 -19.53 13.82
C TYR A 2 -20.90 -18.19 14.52
N ASN A 3 -21.40 -18.02 15.75
CA ASN A 3 -20.95 -16.95 16.64
C ASN A 3 -19.57 -17.33 17.17
N GLU A 4 -18.53 -16.84 16.51
CA GLU A 4 -17.16 -17.07 16.94
C GLU A 4 -16.84 -16.30 18.24
N LYS A 5 -15.93 -16.84 19.03
CA LYS A 5 -15.54 -16.34 20.36
C LYS A 5 -14.85 -14.96 20.33
N GLY A 6 -14.91 -14.25 19.21
CA GLY A 6 -14.47 -12.88 19.02
C GLY A 6 -12.97 -12.73 18.74
N ALA A 7 -12.60 -11.51 18.38
CA ALA A 7 -11.23 -11.08 18.12
C ALA A 7 -10.86 -9.93 19.04
N LYS A 8 -9.56 -9.64 19.15
CA LYS A 8 -8.99 -8.52 19.86
C LYS A 8 -8.06 -7.77 18.92
N VAL A 9 -8.33 -6.48 18.72
CA VAL A 9 -7.47 -5.59 17.96
C VAL A 9 -7.14 -4.40 18.84
N TYR A 10 -5.88 -4.05 18.93
CA TYR A 10 -5.40 -2.88 19.66
C TYR A 10 -4.14 -2.34 19.00
N GLY A 11 -3.93 -1.04 19.12
CA GLY A 11 -2.79 -0.39 18.46
C GLY A 11 -2.74 1.09 18.79
N LEU A 12 -1.78 1.74 18.15
CA LEU A 12 -1.54 3.17 18.22
C LEU A 12 -1.35 3.70 16.81
N THR A 13 -2.03 4.79 16.50
CA THR A 13 -1.81 5.57 15.28
C THR A 13 -1.28 6.93 15.66
N LEU A 14 -0.20 7.35 15.02
CA LEU A 14 0.36 8.69 15.09
C LEU A 14 0.27 9.34 13.71
N GLU A 15 -0.32 10.52 13.67
CA GLU A 15 -0.41 11.32 12.43
C GLU A 15 0.05 12.74 12.70
N GLY A 16 0.70 13.34 11.70
CA GLY A 16 1.16 14.70 11.79
C GLY A 16 1.15 15.40 10.44
N LYS A 17 0.95 16.71 10.48
CA LYS A 17 1.02 17.59 9.32
C LYS A 17 1.83 18.82 9.68
N ILE A 18 2.80 19.14 8.83
CA ILE A 18 3.63 20.34 8.94
C ILE A 18 3.54 21.09 7.62
N ALA A 19 3.38 22.40 7.69
CA ALA A 19 3.39 23.26 6.52
C ALA A 19 4.28 24.48 6.80
N TYR A 20 5.13 24.80 5.84
CA TYR A 20 5.97 25.99 5.89
C TYR A 20 5.65 26.86 4.67
N ARG A 21 4.86 27.93 4.92
CA ARG A 21 4.32 28.83 3.90
C ARG A 21 3.64 28.03 2.77
N SER A 22 3.74 28.50 1.54
CA SER A 22 3.35 27.76 0.34
C SER A 22 4.44 26.82 -0.20
N LEU A 23 5.63 26.86 0.41
CA LEU A 23 6.84 26.18 -0.07
C LEU A 23 6.82 24.67 0.18
N LEU A 24 6.46 24.26 1.40
CA LEU A 24 6.58 22.88 1.82
C LEU A 24 5.36 22.44 2.65
N GLN A 25 4.83 21.29 2.35
CA GLN A 25 3.82 20.62 3.17
C GLN A 25 4.17 19.14 3.28
N LEU A 26 4.29 18.65 4.49
CA LEU A 26 4.48 17.24 4.82
C LEU A 26 3.31 16.77 5.66
N GLN A 27 2.72 15.64 5.28
CA GLN A 27 1.79 14.87 6.08
C GLN A 27 2.30 13.45 6.18
N ALA A 28 2.29 12.88 7.37
CA ALA A 28 2.72 11.50 7.58
C ALA A 28 1.90 10.85 8.68
N GLY A 29 1.73 9.54 8.57
CA GLY A 29 1.05 8.72 9.56
C GLY A 29 1.67 7.34 9.66
N VAL A 30 1.71 6.79 10.86
CA VAL A 30 2.14 5.42 11.13
C VAL A 30 1.19 4.78 12.13
N THR A 31 0.83 3.54 11.85
CA THR A 31 0.00 2.70 12.73
C THR A 31 0.80 1.46 13.11
N MET A 32 0.82 1.18 14.40
CA MET A 32 1.31 -0.08 14.97
C MET A 32 0.14 -0.75 15.65
N GLN A 33 -0.16 -2.00 15.29
CA GLN A 33 -1.32 -2.71 15.82
C GLN A 33 -1.02 -4.20 16.02
N LYS A 34 -1.86 -4.82 16.82
CA LYS A 34 -1.91 -6.27 16.97
C LYS A 34 -3.36 -6.74 16.83
N ALA A 35 -3.58 -7.68 15.91
CA ALA A 35 -4.89 -8.23 15.60
C ALA A 35 -4.86 -9.76 15.73
N GLU A 36 -5.59 -10.28 16.71
CA GLU A 36 -5.62 -11.72 17.02
C GLU A 36 -7.04 -12.17 17.34
N TYR A 37 -7.35 -13.41 16.99
CA TYR A 37 -8.51 -14.11 17.53
C TYR A 37 -8.29 -14.46 19.00
N LYS A 38 -9.33 -14.42 19.81
CA LYS A 38 -9.23 -14.81 21.23
C LYS A 38 -8.80 -16.27 21.38
N GLN A 39 -9.18 -17.13 20.45
CA GLN A 39 -8.74 -18.53 20.35
C GLN A 39 -8.24 -18.78 18.92
N ALA A 40 -7.27 -19.69 18.80
CA ALA A 40 -6.85 -20.15 17.49
C ALA A 40 -8.03 -20.78 16.75
N ARG A 41 -8.13 -20.53 15.45
CA ARG A 41 -9.20 -21.02 14.61
C ARG A 41 -8.65 -21.81 13.41
N ALA A 42 -9.42 -22.77 12.97
CA ALA A 42 -9.17 -23.43 11.71
C ALA A 42 -9.44 -22.43 10.56
N TRP A 43 -8.53 -22.36 9.62
CA TRP A 43 -8.60 -21.51 8.42
C TRP A 43 -8.50 -22.34 7.13
N SER A 44 -8.25 -23.64 7.28
CA SER A 44 -8.19 -24.66 6.23
C SER A 44 -9.19 -25.76 6.53
N ASP A 45 -9.68 -26.39 5.47
CA ASP A 45 -10.49 -27.63 5.57
C ASP A 45 -9.63 -28.87 5.83
N ASP A 46 -8.31 -28.76 5.69
CA ASP A 46 -7.35 -29.82 6.03
C ASP A 46 -7.01 -29.76 7.53
N GLU A 47 -7.47 -30.75 8.28
CA GLU A 47 -7.25 -30.84 9.73
C GLU A 47 -5.75 -30.97 10.12
N THR A 48 -4.86 -31.30 9.17
CA THR A 48 -3.41 -31.38 9.42
C THR A 48 -2.75 -30.01 9.44
N VAL A 49 -3.46 -28.96 8.95
CA VAL A 49 -2.96 -27.59 8.93
C VAL A 49 -3.14 -26.94 10.31
N PRO A 50 -2.09 -26.35 10.90
CA PRO A 50 -2.19 -25.70 12.20
C PRO A 50 -3.24 -24.60 12.23
N MET A 51 -3.99 -24.55 13.34
CA MET A 51 -4.89 -23.43 13.60
C MET A 51 -4.12 -22.16 13.90
N GLU A 52 -4.60 -21.01 13.39
CA GLU A 52 -3.95 -19.73 13.56
C GLU A 52 -4.74 -18.79 14.47
N LYS A 53 -3.99 -18.05 15.28
CA LYS A 53 -4.55 -17.03 16.16
C LYS A 53 -4.40 -15.63 15.57
N LYS A 54 -3.35 -15.38 14.77
CA LYS A 54 -3.13 -14.11 14.11
C LYS A 54 -4.17 -13.90 13.00
N MET A 55 -4.70 -12.69 12.89
CA MET A 55 -5.61 -12.36 11.80
C MET A 55 -4.84 -12.26 10.48
N PHE A 56 -5.35 -12.95 9.47
CA PHE A 56 -4.79 -12.87 8.12
C PHE A 56 -5.01 -11.48 7.51
N ARG A 57 -4.13 -11.10 6.59
CA ARG A 57 -4.16 -9.86 5.82
C ARG A 57 -4.21 -8.59 6.69
N THR A 58 -3.60 -8.67 7.87
CA THR A 58 -3.57 -7.58 8.81
C THR A 58 -2.10 -7.32 9.19
N PRO A 59 -1.44 -6.33 8.57
CA PRO A 59 -0.07 -5.98 8.92
C PRO A 59 -0.01 -5.40 10.33
N ASP A 60 1.05 -5.74 11.07
CA ASP A 60 1.26 -5.22 12.42
C ASP A 60 1.74 -3.75 12.41
N THR A 61 2.35 -3.32 11.29
CA THR A 61 2.80 -1.94 11.10
C THR A 61 2.53 -1.49 9.68
N TYR A 62 1.99 -0.30 9.51
CA TYR A 62 1.82 0.34 8.22
C TYR A 62 1.84 1.85 8.36
N GLY A 63 2.11 2.55 7.28
CA GLY A 63 2.16 4.00 7.33
C GLY A 63 2.24 4.63 5.95
N TYR A 64 2.18 5.95 5.95
CA TYR A 64 2.26 6.74 4.73
C TYR A 64 2.91 8.09 5.00
N PHE A 65 3.39 8.71 3.94
CA PHE A 65 3.68 10.13 3.93
C PHE A 65 3.36 10.74 2.57
N THR A 66 3.09 12.04 2.59
CA THR A 66 2.98 12.88 1.39
C THR A 66 3.73 14.16 1.63
N LEU A 67 4.68 14.46 0.76
CA LEU A 67 5.46 15.69 0.74
C LEU A 67 5.10 16.47 -0.51
N SER A 68 4.64 17.71 -0.36
CA SER A 68 4.47 18.67 -1.45
C SER A 68 5.50 19.77 -1.31
N TYR A 69 6.25 20.02 -2.36
CA TYR A 69 7.29 21.03 -2.43
C TYR A 69 7.09 21.93 -3.64
N ASN A 70 6.93 23.23 -3.39
CA ASN A 70 6.72 24.26 -4.41
C ASN A 70 7.93 25.21 -4.38
N PRO A 71 9.06 24.88 -5.03
CA PRO A 71 10.30 25.67 -4.94
C PRO A 71 10.11 27.10 -5.43
N PHE A 72 9.26 27.29 -6.40
CA PHE A 72 8.85 28.59 -6.95
C PHE A 72 7.52 28.42 -7.71
N VAL A 73 6.76 29.48 -7.82
CA VAL A 73 5.61 29.50 -8.71
C VAL A 73 6.14 29.58 -10.15
N PRO A 74 5.79 28.68 -11.04
CA PRO A 74 4.66 27.75 -11.07
C PRO A 74 5.01 26.25 -10.92
N MET A 75 6.06 25.86 -10.21
CA MET A 75 6.52 24.49 -10.10
C MET A 75 6.00 23.77 -8.85
N THR A 76 5.53 22.56 -9.00
CA THR A 76 5.13 21.65 -7.89
C THR A 76 5.83 20.31 -8.01
N ILE A 77 6.38 19.81 -6.91
CA ILE A 77 6.94 18.47 -6.78
C ILE A 77 6.19 17.78 -5.65
N ALA A 78 5.69 16.59 -5.89
CA ALA A 78 5.03 15.75 -4.89
C ALA A 78 5.73 14.40 -4.78
N LEU A 79 6.03 14.02 -3.55
CA LEU A 79 6.59 12.72 -3.20
C LEU A 79 5.61 12.06 -2.23
N SER A 80 5.22 10.82 -2.49
CA SER A 80 4.39 10.04 -1.57
C SER A 80 4.96 8.65 -1.37
N GLY A 81 4.87 8.17 -0.15
CA GLY A 81 5.32 6.83 0.21
C GLY A 81 4.27 6.10 1.02
N THR A 82 4.15 4.81 0.79
CA THR A 82 3.31 3.89 1.56
C THR A 82 4.14 2.71 2.00
N TYR A 83 4.14 2.45 3.30
CA TYR A 83 4.78 1.29 3.91
C TYR A 83 3.71 0.31 4.38
N THR A 84 3.84 -0.94 4.00
CA THR A 84 3.03 -2.06 4.48
C THR A 84 3.96 -3.11 5.04
N GLY A 85 3.91 -3.30 6.36
CA GLY A 85 4.71 -4.31 7.04
C GLY A 85 4.27 -5.73 6.72
N SER A 86 5.08 -6.69 7.13
CA SER A 86 4.77 -8.10 6.98
C SER A 86 3.42 -8.45 7.62
N MET A 87 2.67 -9.30 6.95
CA MET A 87 1.40 -9.83 7.42
C MET A 87 1.30 -11.32 7.09
N MET A 88 0.46 -12.02 7.84
CA MET A 88 0.16 -13.42 7.54
C MET A 88 -0.92 -13.48 6.44
N VAL A 89 -0.72 -14.31 5.43
CA VAL A 89 -1.69 -14.56 4.36
C VAL A 89 -1.90 -16.06 4.18
N GLU A 90 -3.10 -16.42 3.75
CA GLU A 90 -3.42 -17.79 3.36
C GLU A 90 -2.87 -18.06 1.96
N HIS A 91 -2.27 -19.22 1.76
CA HIS A 91 -1.93 -19.75 0.46
C HIS A 91 -2.57 -21.13 0.34
N LYS A 92 -3.60 -21.24 -0.46
CA LYS A 92 -4.42 -22.44 -0.59
C LYS A 92 -3.81 -23.44 -1.54
N ALA A 93 -4.06 -24.73 -1.25
CA ALA A 93 -3.64 -25.84 -2.08
C ALA A 93 -4.18 -25.73 -3.51
N GLY A 94 -3.40 -26.20 -4.45
CA GLY A 94 -3.69 -26.15 -5.88
C GLY A 94 -2.40 -26.04 -6.69
N PHE A 95 -1.72 -24.91 -6.63
CA PHE A 95 -0.37 -24.73 -7.14
C PHE A 95 0.67 -25.34 -6.19
N ILE A 96 0.43 -25.21 -4.90
CA ILE A 96 1.17 -25.88 -3.82
C ILE A 96 0.40 -27.13 -3.35
N ASP A 97 1.08 -28.06 -2.71
CA ASP A 97 0.52 -29.37 -2.36
C ASP A 97 -0.53 -29.29 -1.23
N LYS A 98 -0.38 -28.34 -0.30
CA LYS A 98 -1.28 -28.17 0.85
C LYS A 98 -1.40 -26.70 1.25
N ASP A 99 -2.48 -26.39 1.98
CA ASP A 99 -2.69 -25.04 2.53
C ASP A 99 -1.57 -24.67 3.52
N ILE A 100 -1.01 -23.48 3.36
CA ILE A 100 0.01 -22.95 4.28
C ILE A 100 -0.29 -21.50 4.66
N ALA A 101 0.06 -21.12 5.88
CA ALA A 101 0.08 -19.73 6.32
C ALA A 101 1.46 -19.14 6.03
N VAL A 102 1.50 -18.07 5.25
CA VAL A 102 2.75 -17.44 4.80
C VAL A 102 2.86 -16.05 5.42
N ASN A 103 4.04 -15.73 5.97
CA ASN A 103 4.37 -14.35 6.32
C ASN A 103 4.93 -13.64 5.09
N THR A 104 4.27 -12.56 4.68
CA THR A 104 4.71 -11.76 3.53
C THR A 104 5.98 -10.97 3.88
N PRO A 105 6.80 -10.61 2.90
CA PRO A 105 7.75 -9.51 3.09
C PRO A 105 6.99 -8.20 3.38
N ASP A 106 7.71 -7.19 3.83
CA ASP A 106 7.23 -5.82 3.85
C ASP A 106 7.40 -5.15 2.49
N PHE A 107 6.59 -4.12 2.25
CA PHE A 107 6.62 -3.35 1.01
C PHE A 107 6.74 -1.86 1.31
N PHE A 108 7.57 -1.19 0.54
CA PHE A 108 7.65 0.26 0.51
C PHE A 108 7.46 0.76 -0.92
N GLU A 109 6.33 1.40 -1.16
CA GLU A 109 6.00 2.01 -2.44
C GLU A 109 6.28 3.51 -2.38
N LEU A 110 7.12 4.01 -3.28
CA LEU A 110 7.48 5.42 -3.38
C LEU A 110 7.08 5.95 -4.75
N ASN A 111 6.38 7.10 -4.75
CA ASN A 111 5.87 7.74 -5.97
C ASN A 111 6.39 9.18 -6.02
N LEU A 112 6.76 9.64 -7.21
CA LEU A 112 7.20 11.00 -7.49
C LEU A 112 6.38 11.58 -8.62
N LYS A 113 5.90 12.81 -8.44
CA LYS A 113 5.25 13.61 -9.47
C LYS A 113 5.86 15.02 -9.49
N ALA A 114 6.13 15.53 -10.68
CA ALA A 114 6.48 16.93 -10.90
C ALA A 114 5.45 17.56 -11.84
N GLY A 115 5.10 18.80 -11.60
CA GLY A 115 4.20 19.59 -12.42
C GLY A 115 4.71 21.00 -12.60
N TYR A 116 4.41 21.58 -13.75
CA TYR A 116 4.74 22.95 -14.09
C TYR A 116 3.57 23.63 -14.81
N ASP A 117 3.17 24.82 -14.34
CA ASP A 117 2.07 25.59 -14.87
C ASP A 117 2.59 26.70 -15.81
N PHE A 118 2.15 26.67 -17.04
CA PHE A 118 2.45 27.68 -18.04
C PHE A 118 1.25 28.62 -18.23
N ASN A 119 1.44 29.90 -18.01
CA ASN A 119 0.44 30.92 -18.40
C ASN A 119 0.60 31.19 -19.90
N LEU A 120 -0.37 30.76 -20.69
CA LEU A 120 -0.30 30.90 -22.16
C LEU A 120 -0.80 32.25 -22.60
N TYR A 121 -2.10 32.44 -22.68
CA TYR A 121 -2.70 33.69 -23.20
C TYR A 121 -4.14 33.90 -22.69
N LYS A 122 -4.51 35.12 -22.35
CA LYS A 122 -5.88 35.49 -21.94
C LYS A 122 -6.53 34.62 -20.86
N GLY A 123 -5.75 34.28 -19.83
CA GLY A 123 -6.26 33.48 -18.72
C GLY A 123 -6.21 31.96 -18.94
N ILE A 124 -5.72 31.50 -20.08
CA ILE A 124 -5.49 30.04 -20.32
C ILE A 124 -4.22 29.61 -19.62
N THR A 125 -4.35 28.62 -18.77
CA THR A 125 -3.21 27.96 -18.09
C THR A 125 -3.05 26.55 -18.61
N MET A 126 -1.83 26.16 -18.94
CA MET A 126 -1.43 24.79 -19.30
C MET A 126 -0.57 24.21 -18.22
N GLN A 127 -1.00 23.15 -17.59
CA GLN A 127 -0.17 22.37 -16.66
C GLN A 127 0.40 21.15 -17.38
N VAL A 128 1.71 21.02 -17.37
CA VAL A 128 2.40 19.79 -17.78
C VAL A 128 2.84 19.05 -16.54
N ASN A 129 2.58 17.76 -16.45
CA ASN A 129 3.00 16.95 -15.34
C ASN A 129 3.58 15.62 -15.82
N ALA A 130 4.53 15.09 -15.05
CA ALA A 130 5.12 13.78 -15.26
C ALA A 130 5.50 13.15 -13.91
N GLY A 131 5.63 11.85 -13.90
CA GLY A 131 6.00 11.17 -12.67
C GLY A 131 6.30 9.70 -12.85
N VAL A 132 6.64 9.09 -11.71
CA VAL A 132 6.96 7.67 -11.58
C VAL A 132 6.17 7.13 -10.40
N HIS A 133 5.41 6.08 -10.63
CA HIS A 133 4.83 5.26 -9.57
C HIS A 133 5.74 4.11 -9.24
N ASN A 134 5.76 3.75 -7.95
CA ASN A 134 6.49 2.60 -7.43
C ASN A 134 7.97 2.59 -7.86
N ILE A 135 8.71 3.65 -7.49
CA ILE A 135 10.11 3.87 -7.90
C ILE A 135 11.00 2.65 -7.61
N PHE A 136 10.77 1.99 -6.49
CA PHE A 136 11.54 0.81 -6.07
C PHE A 136 11.09 -0.48 -6.73
N ASN A 137 10.03 -0.43 -7.54
CA ASN A 137 9.44 -1.61 -8.17
C ASN A 137 9.10 -2.71 -7.16
N ALA A 138 8.57 -2.30 -5.99
CA ALA A 138 8.15 -3.20 -4.94
C ALA A 138 6.88 -3.95 -5.39
N TYR A 139 6.95 -5.27 -5.50
CA TYR A 139 5.80 -6.11 -5.86
C TYR A 139 6.00 -7.52 -5.34
N GLN A 140 4.93 -8.27 -5.29
CA GLN A 140 4.98 -9.69 -5.00
C GLN A 140 5.72 -10.43 -6.14
N SER A 141 6.67 -11.30 -5.80
CA SER A 141 7.46 -12.05 -6.79
C SER A 141 7.07 -13.52 -6.90
N ASP A 142 6.33 -14.04 -5.93
CA ASP A 142 5.98 -15.45 -5.76
C ASP A 142 4.52 -15.76 -6.13
N PHE A 143 4.03 -15.12 -7.20
CA PHE A 143 2.70 -15.42 -7.73
C PHE A 143 2.55 -16.86 -8.21
N ASP A 144 1.45 -17.46 -7.83
CA ASP A 144 1.01 -18.70 -8.47
C ASP A 144 0.72 -18.50 -9.95
N ARG A 145 0.95 -19.54 -10.73
CA ARG A 145 0.74 -19.53 -12.20
C ARG A 145 -0.07 -20.72 -12.65
N GLY A 146 -0.76 -20.56 -13.78
CA GLY A 146 -1.53 -21.62 -14.40
C GLY A 146 -2.93 -21.83 -13.83
N ALA A 147 -3.56 -22.93 -14.22
CA ALA A 147 -4.96 -23.21 -13.93
C ALA A 147 -5.24 -23.55 -12.46
N LYS A 148 -4.23 -24.03 -11.75
CA LYS A 148 -4.35 -24.42 -10.34
C LYS A 148 -3.90 -23.34 -9.35
N ARG A 149 -3.64 -22.10 -9.85
CA ARG A 149 -3.20 -21.01 -8.98
C ARG A 149 -4.24 -20.68 -7.91
N ASP A 150 -3.80 -20.33 -6.72
CA ASP A 150 -4.64 -19.66 -5.74
C ASP A 150 -4.80 -18.17 -6.14
N SER A 151 -5.98 -17.82 -6.66
CA SER A 151 -6.30 -16.43 -7.01
C SER A 151 -6.40 -15.50 -5.81
N GLY A 152 -6.51 -16.05 -4.61
CA GLY A 152 -6.50 -15.32 -3.35
C GLY A 152 -5.09 -14.98 -2.87
N TYR A 153 -4.04 -15.66 -3.34
CA TYR A 153 -2.67 -15.43 -2.93
C TYR A 153 -2.05 -14.21 -3.62
N ILE A 154 -2.64 -13.04 -3.37
CA ILE A 154 -2.19 -11.73 -3.85
C ILE A 154 -2.11 -10.79 -2.64
N TYR A 155 -0.94 -10.23 -2.35
CA TYR A 155 -0.71 -9.46 -1.14
C TYR A 155 0.22 -8.24 -1.30
N GLY A 156 0.92 -8.12 -2.41
CA GLY A 156 1.83 -7.00 -2.70
C GLY A 156 1.16 -5.82 -3.40
N PRO A 157 1.92 -4.76 -3.69
CA PRO A 157 1.46 -3.65 -4.51
C PRO A 157 0.91 -4.13 -5.86
N GLY A 158 -0.22 -3.56 -6.28
CA GLY A 158 -0.95 -4.02 -7.46
C GLY A 158 -0.34 -3.59 -8.79
N MET A 159 0.64 -2.69 -8.78
CA MET A 159 1.26 -2.15 -9.99
C MET A 159 2.79 -2.13 -9.88
N PRO A 160 3.50 -2.60 -10.90
CA PRO A 160 4.94 -2.44 -10.98
C PRO A 160 5.31 -0.96 -11.19
N ARG A 161 6.62 -0.67 -11.26
CA ARG A 161 7.08 0.67 -11.63
C ARG A 161 6.45 1.08 -12.95
N SER A 162 5.83 2.26 -12.94
CA SER A 162 5.21 2.85 -14.13
C SER A 162 5.53 4.33 -14.23
N TYR A 163 5.55 4.83 -15.45
CA TYR A 163 5.82 6.23 -15.77
C TYR A 163 4.56 6.83 -16.38
N PHE A 164 4.30 8.09 -16.07
CA PHE A 164 3.19 8.82 -16.65
C PHE A 164 3.58 10.24 -17.01
N ALA A 165 2.90 10.79 -17.99
CA ALA A 165 2.93 12.20 -18.34
C ALA A 165 1.53 12.66 -18.72
N GLY A 166 1.21 13.92 -18.47
CA GLY A 166 -0.09 14.47 -18.77
C GLY A 166 -0.04 15.98 -18.97
N VAL A 167 -1.05 16.48 -19.69
CA VAL A 167 -1.28 17.91 -19.92
C VAL A 167 -2.71 18.22 -19.52
N LYS A 168 -2.89 19.31 -18.77
CA LYS A 168 -4.19 19.87 -18.39
C LYS A 168 -4.28 21.30 -18.89
N LEU A 169 -5.35 21.64 -19.61
CA LEU A 169 -5.68 23.00 -20.00
C LEU A 169 -6.83 23.52 -19.12
N SER A 170 -6.71 24.77 -18.65
CA SER A 170 -7.73 25.47 -17.88
C SER A 170 -8.00 26.83 -18.56
N PHE A 171 -9.28 27.15 -18.72
CA PHE A 171 -9.77 28.34 -19.43
C PHE A 171 -10.48 29.30 -18.47
#